data_d37366fe2d4bca9b7366a113431eec1b
#
_entry.id   d37366fe2d4bca9b7366a113431eec1b
#
_cell.length_a   1.000
_cell.length_b   1.000
_cell.length_c   1.000
_cell.angle_alpha   90.00
_cell.angle_beta   90.00
_cell.angle_gamma   90.00
#
_symmetry.space_group_name_H-M   'P 1'
#
loop_
_entity.id
_entity.type
_entity.pdbx_description
1 polymer ?
#
loop_
_entity_poly.entity_id
_entity_poly.type
_entity_poly.pdbx_seq_one_letter_code
_entity_poly.pdbx_strand_id
1 'polypeptide(L)'
;MSGFLNWRELLVSFELRIERMNVDFLKRLLWFAVLTVAQVFVLNHIHLFAVATPLLYVYFILLFPRNYPQWAILLWGFAMGLIIDTFSNTPGVAAGSLTLLAALQPFVLQPFIPRDSSENFQAGMDTLSIPQYTWYAAILTLTYNVVFFSLEMFSFFNVLEWLQCVGGSSLLTFILILVVENVRRR
;
A
#
# COMPACT_ATOMS: atom_id res chain seq x y z
N MET A 1 -5.56 47.39 7.78
CA MET A 1 -6.45 47.38 8.92
C MET A 1 -7.54 46.37 8.56
N SER A 2 -7.76 45.29 9.19
CA SER A 2 -7.47 44.69 10.47
C SER A 2 -7.56 43.16 10.32
N GLY A 3 -6.46 42.49 10.39
CA GLY A 3 -6.47 41.02 10.42
C GLY A 3 -6.54 40.50 11.86
N PHE A 4 -7.62 40.79 12.56
CA PHE A 4 -7.96 40.06 13.78
C PHE A 4 -8.53 38.70 13.34
N LEU A 5 -7.65 37.71 13.17
CA LEU A 5 -8.04 36.31 13.13
C LEU A 5 -8.94 36.06 14.35
N ASN A 6 -10.20 35.79 14.08
CA ASN A 6 -11.19 35.53 15.12
C ASN A 6 -10.82 34.21 15.82
N TRP A 7 -10.41 34.28 17.07
CA TRP A 7 -10.01 33.11 17.87
C TRP A 7 -11.04 31.97 17.81
N ARG A 8 -12.31 32.30 17.65
CA ARG A 8 -13.37 31.32 17.46
C ARG A 8 -13.22 30.54 16.14
N GLU A 9 -12.91 31.21 15.06
CA GLU A 9 -12.70 30.54 13.75
C GLU A 9 -11.44 29.66 13.78
N LEU A 10 -10.37 30.09 14.46
CA LEU A 10 -9.18 29.30 14.67
C LEU A 10 -9.47 28.05 15.50
N LEU A 11 -10.22 28.17 16.59
CA LEU A 11 -10.59 27.03 17.43
C LEU A 11 -11.48 26.03 16.66
N VAL A 12 -12.49 26.52 15.96
CA VAL A 12 -13.37 25.68 15.14
C VAL A 12 -12.59 24.96 14.02
N SER A 13 -11.67 25.66 13.36
CA SER A 13 -10.83 25.06 12.31
C SER A 13 -9.87 24.02 12.89
N PHE A 14 -9.40 24.22 14.13
CA PHE A 14 -8.52 23.28 14.82
C PHE A 14 -9.29 22.03 15.27
N GLU A 15 -10.48 22.17 15.83
CA GLU A 15 -11.37 21.05 16.18
C GLU A 15 -11.75 20.23 14.95
N LEU A 16 -12.18 20.87 13.87
CA LEU A 16 -12.48 20.18 12.61
C LEU A 16 -11.28 19.46 12.01
N ARG A 17 -10.09 19.98 12.21
CA ARG A 17 -8.83 19.33 11.77
C ARG A 17 -8.54 18.08 12.60
N ILE A 18 -8.75 18.13 13.91
CA ILE A 18 -8.57 16.97 14.81
C ILE A 18 -9.59 15.89 14.48
N GLU A 19 -10.85 16.25 14.28
CA GLU A 19 -11.90 15.28 13.90
C GLU A 19 -11.57 14.59 12.56
N ARG A 20 -11.15 15.34 11.55
CA ARG A 20 -10.73 14.76 10.26
C ARG A 20 -9.53 13.82 10.42
N MET A 21 -8.53 14.20 11.22
CA MET A 21 -7.36 13.34 11.50
C MET A 21 -7.77 12.03 12.15
N ASN A 22 -8.71 12.07 13.11
CA ASN A 22 -9.20 10.87 13.79
C ASN A 22 -9.98 9.95 12.83
N VAL A 23 -10.83 10.51 11.98
CA VAL A 23 -11.58 9.74 10.98
C VAL A 23 -10.66 9.10 9.94
N ASP A 24 -9.64 9.82 9.47
CA ASP A 24 -8.69 9.29 8.50
C ASP A 24 -7.80 8.19 9.12
N PHE A 25 -7.41 8.35 10.38
CA PHE A 25 -6.70 7.33 11.12
C PHE A 25 -7.54 6.06 11.30
N LEU A 26 -8.82 6.22 11.68
CA LEU A 26 -9.74 5.10 11.86
C LEU A 26 -10.00 4.34 10.56
N LYS A 27 -10.17 5.05 9.44
CA LYS A 27 -10.29 4.44 8.10
C LYS A 27 -9.06 3.62 7.74
N ARG A 28 -7.86 4.14 8.03
CA ARG A 28 -6.60 3.41 7.77
C ARG A 28 -6.48 2.18 8.65
N LEU A 29 -6.83 2.30 9.92
CA LEU A 29 -6.85 1.15 10.84
C LEU A 29 -7.82 0.06 10.36
N LEU A 30 -8.98 0.46 9.85
CA LEU A 30 -9.94 -0.46 9.27
C LEU A 30 -9.36 -1.18 8.03
N TRP A 31 -8.77 -0.43 7.09
CA TRP A 31 -8.13 -1.03 5.92
C TRP A 31 -6.98 -1.95 6.30
N PHE A 32 -6.17 -1.54 7.27
CA PHE A 32 -5.10 -2.36 7.85
C PHE A 32 -5.65 -3.68 8.37
N ALA A 33 -6.68 -3.64 9.23
CA ALA A 33 -7.27 -4.83 9.80
C ALA A 33 -7.92 -5.73 8.73
N VAL A 34 -8.70 -5.16 7.82
CA VAL A 34 -9.39 -5.92 6.76
C VAL A 34 -8.39 -6.61 5.83
N LEU A 35 -7.35 -5.90 5.38
CA LEU A 35 -6.34 -6.48 4.49
C LEU A 35 -5.48 -7.53 5.19
N THR A 36 -5.13 -7.30 6.47
CA THR A 36 -4.39 -8.30 7.26
C THR A 36 -5.22 -9.56 7.47
N VAL A 37 -6.48 -9.43 7.87
CA VAL A 37 -7.38 -10.58 8.07
C VAL A 37 -7.61 -11.33 6.75
N ALA A 38 -7.91 -10.61 5.66
CA ALA A 38 -8.08 -11.21 4.35
C ALA A 38 -6.83 -11.96 3.89
N GLN A 39 -5.65 -11.39 4.12
CA GLN A 39 -4.38 -12.03 3.75
C GLN A 39 -4.14 -13.30 4.57
N VAL A 40 -4.23 -13.20 5.90
CA VAL A 40 -3.88 -14.30 6.80
C VAL A 40 -4.86 -15.47 6.66
N PHE A 41 -6.16 -15.20 6.65
CA PHE A 41 -7.18 -16.26 6.69
C PHE A 41 -7.60 -16.77 5.33
N VAL A 42 -7.49 -15.97 4.26
CA VAL A 42 -7.97 -16.35 2.94
C VAL A 42 -6.80 -16.51 1.98
N LEU A 43 -6.02 -15.47 1.78
CA LEU A 43 -5.05 -15.41 0.68
C LEU A 43 -3.80 -16.26 0.92
N ASN A 44 -3.36 -16.41 2.18
CA ASN A 44 -2.24 -17.29 2.51
C ASN A 44 -2.55 -18.79 2.28
N HIS A 45 -3.83 -19.15 2.19
CA HIS A 45 -4.24 -20.54 1.89
C HIS A 45 -4.44 -20.79 0.39
N ILE A 46 -4.40 -19.73 -0.43
CA ILE A 46 -4.55 -19.84 -1.88
C ILE A 46 -3.17 -19.93 -2.53
N HIS A 47 -2.72 -21.13 -2.81
CA HIS A 47 -1.54 -21.39 -3.63
C HIS A 47 -1.98 -21.85 -5.00
N LEU A 48 -2.09 -20.90 -5.96
CA LEU A 48 -2.43 -21.25 -7.34
C LEU A 48 -1.21 -21.93 -7.99
N PHE A 49 -1.42 -23.18 -8.42
CA PHE A 49 -0.39 -24.04 -9.05
C PHE A 49 0.85 -24.26 -8.16
N ALA A 50 0.72 -24.15 -6.83
CA ALA A 50 1.81 -24.24 -5.85
C ALA A 50 2.95 -23.20 -6.03
N VAL A 51 2.76 -22.17 -6.88
CA VAL A 51 3.80 -21.20 -7.25
C VAL A 51 3.35 -19.76 -7.00
N ALA A 52 2.09 -19.42 -7.25
CA ALA A 52 1.59 -18.04 -7.16
C ALA A 52 0.77 -17.81 -5.89
N THR A 53 1.22 -16.89 -5.05
CA THR A 53 0.53 -16.45 -3.84
C THR A 53 0.05 -15.01 -4.01
N PRO A 54 -1.23 -14.71 -3.80
CA PRO A 54 -1.73 -13.34 -3.87
C PRO A 54 -1.31 -12.55 -2.63
N LEU A 55 -0.63 -11.41 -2.84
CA LEU A 55 -0.09 -10.54 -1.78
C LEU A 55 -0.87 -9.22 -1.71
N LEU A 56 -2.17 -9.29 -1.42
CA LEU A 56 -3.10 -8.16 -1.51
C LEU A 56 -2.79 -7.02 -0.52
N TYR A 57 -2.14 -7.30 0.60
CA TYR A 57 -1.78 -6.30 1.59
C TYR A 57 -0.83 -5.20 1.07
N VAL A 58 -0.17 -5.44 -0.07
CA VAL A 58 0.59 -4.41 -0.80
C VAL A 58 -0.29 -3.21 -1.13
N TYR A 59 -1.57 -3.43 -1.39
CA TYR A 59 -2.56 -2.38 -1.65
C TYR A 59 -2.64 -1.35 -0.53
N PHE A 60 -2.38 -1.74 0.72
CA PHE A 60 -2.36 -0.81 1.85
C PHE A 60 -1.38 0.35 1.66
N ILE A 61 -0.19 0.06 1.12
CA ILE A 61 0.83 1.09 0.86
C ILE A 61 0.40 2.02 -0.29
N LEU A 62 -0.34 1.52 -1.27
CA LEU A 62 -0.85 2.33 -2.39
C LEU A 62 -1.89 3.36 -1.92
N LEU A 63 -2.59 3.12 -0.81
CA LEU A 63 -3.63 3.99 -0.27
C LEU A 63 -3.11 5.26 0.41
N PHE A 64 -1.80 5.37 0.66
CA PHE A 64 -1.26 6.56 1.32
C PHE A 64 -1.22 7.77 0.40
N PRO A 65 -1.73 8.95 0.86
CA PRO A 65 -1.68 10.18 0.10
C PRO A 65 -0.26 10.75 0.05
N ARG A 66 -0.02 11.59 -0.95
CA ARG A 66 1.27 12.25 -1.20
C ARG A 66 1.84 12.96 0.03
N ASN A 67 0.99 13.67 0.77
CA ASN A 67 1.43 14.54 1.88
C ASN A 67 1.47 13.82 3.24
N TYR A 68 1.39 12.48 3.24
CA TYR A 68 1.50 11.73 4.48
C TYR A 68 2.96 11.64 4.93
N PRO A 69 3.27 11.81 6.22
CA PRO A 69 4.65 11.77 6.70
C PRO A 69 5.28 10.40 6.41
N GLN A 70 6.43 10.42 5.76
CA GLN A 70 7.09 9.20 5.28
C GLN A 70 7.44 8.23 6.41
N TRP A 71 7.87 8.73 7.56
CA TRP A 71 8.16 7.91 8.74
C TRP A 71 6.92 7.09 9.20
N ALA A 72 5.73 7.67 9.07
CA ALA A 72 4.51 6.97 9.45
C ALA A 72 4.11 5.91 8.41
N ILE A 73 4.33 6.14 7.11
CA ILE A 73 4.11 5.10 6.08
C ILE A 73 5.04 3.92 6.34
N LEU A 74 6.32 4.18 6.66
CA LEU A 74 7.29 3.16 7.02
C LEU A 74 6.84 2.35 8.24
N LEU A 75 6.37 3.03 9.29
CA LEU A 75 5.89 2.39 10.50
C LEU A 75 4.67 1.51 10.24
N TRP A 76 3.70 1.99 9.46
CA TRP A 76 2.53 1.21 9.08
C TRP A 76 2.89 -0.02 8.22
N GLY A 77 3.79 0.15 7.25
CA GLY A 77 4.29 -0.94 6.42
C GLY A 77 5.01 -1.99 7.24
N PHE A 78 5.92 -1.56 8.13
CA PHE A 78 6.65 -2.45 9.03
C PHE A 78 5.72 -3.22 9.97
N ALA A 79 4.76 -2.53 10.61
CA ALA A 79 3.80 -3.16 11.51
C ALA A 79 2.93 -4.22 10.79
N MET A 80 2.42 -3.88 9.60
CA MET A 80 1.65 -4.83 8.79
C MET A 80 2.50 -6.04 8.39
N GLY A 81 3.72 -5.81 7.92
CA GLY A 81 4.63 -6.87 7.55
C GLY A 81 4.99 -7.80 8.72
N LEU A 82 5.24 -7.26 9.92
CA LEU A 82 5.49 -8.06 11.11
C LEU A 82 4.33 -8.99 11.47
N ILE A 83 3.09 -8.48 11.39
CA ILE A 83 1.92 -9.31 11.64
C ILE A 83 1.84 -10.44 10.61
N ILE A 84 2.00 -10.13 9.33
CA ILE A 84 1.95 -11.12 8.26
C ILE A 84 3.07 -12.15 8.42
N ASP A 85 4.29 -11.72 8.70
CA ASP A 85 5.44 -12.61 8.95
C ASP A 85 5.18 -13.59 10.09
N THR A 86 4.52 -13.11 11.16
CA THR A 86 4.17 -13.97 12.31
C THR A 86 3.20 -15.08 11.91
N PHE A 87 2.23 -14.79 11.05
CA PHE A 87 1.25 -15.78 10.60
C PHE A 87 1.73 -16.64 9.43
N SER A 88 2.65 -16.13 8.61
CA SER A 88 3.20 -16.84 7.44
C SER A 88 4.47 -17.65 7.77
N ASN A 89 5.00 -17.49 9.00
CA ASN A 89 6.25 -18.10 9.45
C ASN A 89 7.46 -17.72 8.56
N THR A 90 7.48 -16.47 8.07
CA THR A 90 8.55 -15.89 7.23
C THR A 90 9.21 -14.70 7.94
N PRO A 91 10.02 -14.93 8.97
CA PRO A 91 10.48 -13.87 9.86
C PRO A 91 11.27 -12.78 9.13
N GLY A 92 10.69 -11.56 9.08
CA GLY A 92 11.33 -10.37 8.54
C GLY A 92 11.19 -10.17 7.01
N VAL A 93 10.66 -11.14 6.27
CA VAL A 93 10.54 -11.06 4.81
C VAL A 93 9.47 -10.06 4.39
N ALA A 94 8.25 -10.19 4.89
CA ALA A 94 7.17 -9.26 4.58
C ALA A 94 7.40 -7.89 5.22
N ALA A 95 7.90 -7.84 6.47
CA ALA A 95 8.24 -6.59 7.14
C ALA A 95 9.30 -5.79 6.38
N GLY A 96 10.38 -6.43 5.96
CA GLY A 96 11.44 -5.80 5.18
C GLY A 96 10.96 -5.32 3.82
N SER A 97 10.24 -6.18 3.09
CA SER A 97 9.72 -5.88 1.76
C SER A 97 8.71 -4.74 1.77
N LEU A 98 7.74 -4.73 2.72
CA LEU A 98 6.77 -3.65 2.86
C LEU A 98 7.40 -2.32 3.29
N THR A 99 8.38 -2.37 4.18
CA THR A 99 9.09 -1.16 4.60
C THR A 99 9.86 -0.54 3.44
N LEU A 100 10.54 -1.37 2.65
CA LEU A 100 11.22 -0.89 1.45
C LEU A 100 10.23 -0.35 0.42
N LEU A 101 9.10 -1.02 0.19
CA LEU A 101 8.06 -0.53 -0.68
C LEU A 101 7.49 0.81 -0.19
N ALA A 102 7.25 0.96 1.12
CA ALA A 102 6.81 2.20 1.74
C ALA A 102 7.80 3.35 1.55
N ALA A 103 9.11 3.04 1.56
CA ALA A 103 10.15 4.02 1.26
C ALA A 103 10.14 4.45 -0.21
N LEU A 104 9.86 3.54 -1.14
CA LEU A 104 9.86 3.80 -2.58
C LEU A 104 8.56 4.43 -3.09
N GLN A 105 7.44 4.22 -2.40
CA GLN A 105 6.11 4.65 -2.82
C GLN A 105 6.03 6.13 -3.21
N PRO A 106 6.53 7.11 -2.43
CA PRO A 106 6.44 8.52 -2.80
C PRO A 106 7.25 8.84 -4.06
N PHE A 107 8.38 8.18 -4.27
CA PHE A 107 9.21 8.39 -5.47
C PHE A 107 8.55 7.84 -6.72
N VAL A 108 7.90 6.68 -6.63
CA VAL A 108 7.17 6.07 -7.74
C VAL A 108 5.89 6.84 -8.06
N LEU A 109 5.24 7.42 -7.05
CA LEU A 109 4.02 8.21 -7.23
C LEU A 109 4.27 9.56 -7.91
N GLN A 110 5.41 10.19 -7.64
CA GLN A 110 5.74 11.55 -8.08
C GLN A 110 5.54 11.82 -9.59
N PRO A 111 6.00 10.95 -10.52
CA PRO A 111 5.82 11.19 -11.97
C PRO A 111 4.37 11.10 -12.45
N PHE A 112 3.48 10.47 -11.69
CA PHE A 112 2.07 10.30 -12.04
C PHE A 112 1.17 11.41 -11.52
N ILE A 113 1.67 12.28 -10.63
CA ILE A 113 0.88 13.35 -10.02
C ILE A 113 0.68 14.49 -11.01
N PRO A 114 -0.59 14.90 -11.29
CA PRO A 114 -0.87 16.11 -12.07
C PRO A 114 -0.32 17.36 -11.38
N ARG A 115 0.16 18.35 -12.18
CA ARG A 115 0.75 19.60 -11.65
C ARG A 115 -0.22 20.43 -10.80
N ASP A 116 -1.50 20.33 -11.07
CA ASP A 116 -2.57 21.08 -10.39
C ASP A 116 -3.27 20.27 -9.28
N SER A 117 -2.64 19.17 -8.81
CA SER A 117 -3.23 18.31 -7.79
C SER A 117 -3.15 18.95 -6.40
N SER A 118 -4.18 18.69 -5.57
CA SER A 118 -4.23 19.12 -4.17
C SER A 118 -3.08 18.48 -3.35
N GLU A 119 -2.69 19.14 -2.25
CA GLU A 119 -1.65 18.62 -1.34
C GLU A 119 -2.01 17.24 -0.76
N ASN A 120 -3.30 16.97 -0.54
CA ASN A 120 -3.80 15.69 -0.02
C ASN A 120 -4.14 14.68 -1.13
N PHE A 121 -3.41 14.73 -2.25
CA PHE A 121 -3.62 13.83 -3.37
C PHE A 121 -3.40 12.37 -2.97
N GLN A 122 -4.43 11.56 -3.08
CA GLN A 122 -4.39 10.12 -2.88
C GLN A 122 -4.46 9.43 -4.24
N ALA A 123 -3.55 8.50 -4.50
CA ALA A 123 -3.57 7.73 -5.73
C ALA A 123 -4.80 6.81 -5.76
N GLY A 124 -5.60 6.93 -6.81
CA GLY A 124 -6.78 6.12 -7.07
C GLY A 124 -7.20 6.23 -8.52
N MET A 125 -8.06 5.34 -8.98
CA MET A 125 -8.60 5.41 -10.35
C MET A 125 -9.48 6.65 -10.60
N ASP A 126 -9.94 7.32 -9.53
CA ASP A 126 -10.73 8.54 -9.60
C ASP A 126 -9.88 9.80 -9.72
N THR A 127 -8.67 9.75 -9.19
CA THR A 127 -7.75 10.89 -9.13
C THR A 127 -6.67 10.84 -10.20
N LEU A 128 -6.22 9.65 -10.52
CA LEU A 128 -5.37 9.35 -11.67
C LEU A 128 -6.24 8.80 -12.81
N SER A 129 -5.83 9.01 -14.05
CA SER A 129 -6.46 8.30 -15.17
C SER A 129 -6.22 6.78 -15.02
N ILE A 130 -7.16 5.97 -15.51
CA ILE A 130 -7.07 4.50 -15.43
C ILE A 130 -5.69 3.97 -15.85
N PRO A 131 -5.10 4.39 -17.01
CA PRO A 131 -3.78 3.89 -17.39
C PRO A 131 -2.66 4.33 -16.45
N GLN A 132 -2.73 5.55 -15.91
CA GLN A 132 -1.71 6.02 -14.95
C GLN A 132 -1.73 5.24 -13.65
N TYR A 133 -2.93 5.01 -13.09
CA TYR A 133 -3.07 4.18 -11.90
C TYR A 133 -2.61 2.74 -12.15
N THR A 134 -2.95 2.18 -13.31
CA THR A 134 -2.54 0.82 -13.70
C THR A 134 -1.02 0.68 -13.73
N TRP A 135 -0.30 1.63 -14.35
CA TRP A 135 1.15 1.64 -14.36
C TRP A 135 1.77 1.82 -12.97
N TYR A 136 1.22 2.73 -12.17
CA TYR A 136 1.65 2.95 -10.79
C TYR A 136 1.51 1.68 -9.94
N ALA A 137 0.33 1.06 -9.97
CA ALA A 137 0.07 -0.18 -9.24
C ALA A 137 0.94 -1.34 -9.74
N ALA A 138 1.16 -1.46 -11.07
CA ALA A 138 1.99 -2.49 -11.64
C ALA A 138 3.45 -2.38 -11.19
N ILE A 139 4.03 -1.17 -11.22
CA ILE A 139 5.41 -0.92 -10.81
C ILE A 139 5.60 -1.28 -9.33
N LEU A 140 4.72 -0.81 -8.44
CA LEU A 140 4.83 -1.09 -7.02
C LEU A 140 4.63 -2.57 -6.69
N THR A 141 3.64 -3.22 -7.33
CA THR A 141 3.38 -4.64 -7.13
C THR A 141 4.55 -5.49 -7.60
N LEU A 142 5.10 -5.19 -8.78
CA LEU A 142 6.27 -5.90 -9.31
C LEU A 142 7.49 -5.72 -8.40
N THR A 143 7.77 -4.46 -8.00
CA THR A 143 8.89 -4.14 -7.10
C THR A 143 8.75 -4.90 -5.78
N TYR A 144 7.55 -4.92 -5.21
CA TYR A 144 7.29 -5.65 -3.97
C TYR A 144 7.58 -7.16 -4.12
N ASN A 145 7.01 -7.80 -5.15
CA ASN A 145 7.17 -9.23 -5.37
C ASN A 145 8.63 -9.61 -5.64
N VAL A 146 9.37 -8.80 -6.40
CA VAL A 146 10.81 -9.01 -6.63
C VAL A 146 11.56 -9.00 -5.31
N VAL A 147 11.32 -8.01 -4.45
CA VAL A 147 12.00 -7.91 -3.15
C VAL A 147 11.58 -9.06 -2.23
N PHE A 148 10.28 -9.34 -2.13
CA PHE A 148 9.74 -10.38 -1.28
C PHE A 148 10.33 -11.75 -1.60
N PHE A 149 10.22 -12.20 -2.85
CA PHE A 149 10.74 -13.52 -3.25
C PHE A 149 12.27 -13.58 -3.27
N SER A 150 12.96 -12.46 -3.45
CA SER A 150 14.43 -12.42 -3.31
C SER A 150 14.87 -12.61 -1.86
N LEU A 151 14.12 -12.09 -0.90
CA LEU A 151 14.38 -12.29 0.52
C LEU A 151 13.92 -13.68 0.99
N GLU A 152 12.80 -14.18 0.49
CA GLU A 152 12.25 -15.47 0.87
C GLU A 152 13.13 -16.64 0.41
N MET A 153 13.53 -16.62 -0.84
CA MET A 153 14.32 -17.72 -1.41
C MET A 153 15.80 -17.69 -1.00
N PHE A 154 16.34 -16.53 -0.62
CA PHE A 154 17.74 -16.28 -0.19
C PHE A 154 18.82 -17.05 -0.98
N SER A 155 18.45 -17.75 -2.05
CA SER A 155 19.29 -18.58 -2.88
C SER A 155 18.85 -18.47 -4.33
N PHE A 156 19.65 -17.79 -5.15
CA PHE A 156 19.41 -17.67 -6.60
C PHE A 156 19.76 -18.94 -7.38
N PHE A 157 19.78 -20.10 -6.72
CA PHE A 157 20.16 -21.35 -7.38
C PHE A 157 19.11 -21.80 -8.42
N ASN A 158 17.83 -21.46 -8.23
CA ASN A 158 16.73 -21.83 -9.11
C ASN A 158 16.02 -20.59 -9.70
N VAL A 159 16.72 -19.88 -10.59
CA VAL A 159 16.23 -18.64 -11.21
C VAL A 159 14.86 -18.83 -11.92
N LEU A 160 14.63 -20.03 -12.49
CA LEU A 160 13.38 -20.30 -13.18
C LEU A 160 12.19 -20.34 -12.21
N GLU A 161 12.33 -20.98 -11.07
CA GLU A 161 11.31 -21.05 -10.02
C GLU A 161 11.06 -19.65 -9.43
N TRP A 162 12.12 -18.92 -9.14
CA TRP A 162 12.02 -17.52 -8.70
C TRP A 162 11.23 -16.66 -9.69
N LEU A 163 11.52 -16.77 -10.98
CA LEU A 163 10.84 -16.01 -12.03
C LEU A 163 9.33 -16.38 -12.13
N GLN A 164 9.01 -17.66 -11.97
CA GLN A 164 7.63 -18.14 -11.95
C GLN A 164 6.86 -17.61 -10.72
N CYS A 165 7.48 -17.64 -9.53
CA CYS A 165 6.89 -17.11 -8.31
C CYS A 165 6.66 -15.60 -8.40
N VAL A 166 7.67 -14.83 -8.82
CA VAL A 166 7.56 -13.37 -9.00
C VAL A 166 6.51 -13.04 -10.06
N GLY A 167 6.55 -13.65 -11.23
CA GLY A 167 5.63 -13.39 -12.33
C GLY A 167 4.19 -13.76 -11.99
N GLY A 168 3.98 -14.99 -11.48
CA GLY A 168 2.65 -15.47 -11.11
C GLY A 168 2.01 -14.67 -9.97
N SER A 169 2.77 -14.43 -8.90
CA SER A 169 2.27 -13.65 -7.75
C SER A 169 2.04 -12.18 -8.10
N SER A 170 2.92 -11.58 -8.92
CA SER A 170 2.72 -10.19 -9.38
C SER A 170 1.45 -10.04 -10.21
N LEU A 171 1.21 -10.94 -11.16
CA LEU A 171 0.01 -10.90 -12.00
C LEU A 171 -1.25 -11.05 -11.14
N LEU A 172 -1.26 -12.02 -10.24
CA LEU A 172 -2.41 -12.30 -9.38
C LEU A 172 -2.70 -11.12 -8.43
N THR A 173 -1.67 -10.63 -7.76
CA THR A 173 -1.77 -9.48 -6.84
C THR A 173 -2.25 -8.23 -7.58
N PHE A 174 -1.70 -7.98 -8.77
CA PHE A 174 -2.08 -6.85 -9.60
C PHE A 174 -3.56 -6.89 -10.01
N ILE A 175 -4.05 -8.05 -10.48
CA ILE A 175 -5.47 -8.23 -10.82
C ILE A 175 -6.36 -7.96 -9.60
N LEU A 176 -5.99 -8.50 -8.43
CA LEU A 176 -6.74 -8.28 -7.20
C LEU A 176 -6.76 -6.81 -6.78
N ILE A 177 -5.64 -6.10 -6.90
CA ILE A 177 -5.57 -4.65 -6.61
C ILE A 177 -6.53 -3.88 -7.52
N LEU A 178 -6.56 -4.18 -8.83
CA LEU A 178 -7.46 -3.53 -9.77
C LEU A 178 -8.93 -3.83 -9.45
N VAL A 179 -9.26 -5.05 -9.05
CA VAL A 179 -10.62 -5.44 -8.66
C VAL A 179 -11.04 -4.67 -7.40
N VAL A 180 -10.21 -4.66 -6.36
CA VAL A 180 -10.51 -3.94 -5.11
C VAL A 180 -10.67 -2.45 -5.35
N GLU A 181 -9.79 -1.84 -6.14
CA GLU A 181 -9.90 -0.42 -6.47
C GLU A 181 -11.16 -0.10 -7.30
N ASN A 182 -11.54 -0.98 -8.23
CA ASN A 182 -12.77 -0.81 -9.00
C ASN A 182 -14.03 -0.92 -8.12
N VAL A 183 -14.01 -1.79 -7.10
CA VAL A 183 -15.11 -1.90 -6.11
C VAL A 183 -15.15 -0.67 -5.21
N ARG A 184 -13.99 -0.16 -4.78
CA ARG A 184 -13.88 1.03 -3.94
C ARG A 184 -14.41 2.29 -4.64
N ARG A 185 -14.23 2.37 -5.93
CA ARG A 185 -14.67 3.50 -6.78
C ARG A 185 -16.20 3.61 -6.92
N ARG A 186 -16.93 2.52 -6.73
CA ARG A 186 -18.40 2.52 -6.84
C ARG A 186 -19.08 3.00 -5.57
#